data_2a9cee46d8f1a7bcbbd16daec7a25360
#
_entry.id   2a9cee46d8f1a7bcbbd16daec7a25360
#
_cell.length_a   1.000
_cell.length_b   1.000
_cell.length_c   1.000
_cell.angle_alpha   90.00
_cell.angle_beta   90.00
_cell.angle_gamma   90.00
#
_symmetry.space_group_name_H-M   'P 1'
#
loop_
_entity.id
_entity.type
_entity.pdbx_description
1 polymer ?
#
loop_
_entity_poly.entity_id
_entity_poly.type
_entity_poly.pdbx_seq_one_letter_code
_entity_poly.pdbx_strand_id
1 'polypeptide(L)'
;MEENLKRNIVNKIFDMQETEICHNPYDHERRKLFSIESGDLRQLRRCQREKYEGKLGRVADEDLRNDKNIAIIVITLASRAAIRGGISPELAFTMADNYICDIERQKDKKVIAKKAEEYEEEFARQVMEAKKSPETNHYVEKAKDYIYKHLHNVDIHRVWEETGINGDYLCRLFQKYEGCSVEKYIRKEKIKQAKELLQYSNYQIQEISEYLSFS
;
A
#
# COMPACT_ATOMS: atom_id res chain seq x y z
N MET A 1 -19.22 -25.52 16.88
CA MET A 1 -18.63 -24.19 16.53
C MET A 1 -19.37 -23.54 15.37
N GLU A 2 -19.64 -24.27 14.30
CA GLU A 2 -20.31 -23.74 13.09
C GLU A 2 -21.76 -23.30 13.33
N GLU A 3 -22.52 -24.03 14.14
CA GLU A 3 -23.92 -23.74 14.46
C GLU A 3 -24.09 -22.47 15.32
N ASN A 4 -23.21 -22.28 16.31
CA ASN A 4 -23.19 -21.05 17.12
C ASN A 4 -22.84 -19.80 16.30
N LEU A 5 -21.92 -19.92 15.33
CA LEU A 5 -21.57 -18.83 14.45
C LEU A 5 -22.73 -18.44 13.53
N LYS A 6 -23.40 -19.42 12.93
CA LYS A 6 -24.61 -19.21 12.12
C LYS A 6 -25.72 -18.52 12.92
N ARG A 7 -25.97 -19.00 14.13
CA ARG A 7 -26.96 -18.40 15.04
C ARG A 7 -26.65 -16.94 15.35
N ASN A 8 -25.37 -16.63 15.64
CA ASN A 8 -24.95 -15.25 15.90
C ASN A 8 -25.12 -14.34 14.69
N ILE A 9 -24.85 -14.82 13.48
CA ILE A 9 -25.06 -14.08 12.23
C ILE A 9 -26.55 -13.78 12.04
N VAL A 10 -27.41 -14.81 12.19
CA VAL A 10 -28.87 -14.64 12.04
C VAL A 10 -29.41 -13.63 13.04
N ASN A 11 -29.03 -13.73 14.33
CA ASN A 11 -29.46 -12.80 15.36
C ASN A 11 -29.02 -11.37 15.04
N LYS A 12 -27.76 -11.15 14.59
CA LYS A 12 -27.28 -9.81 14.19
C LYS A 12 -28.05 -9.25 13.00
N ILE A 13 -28.39 -10.07 12.01
CA ILE A 13 -29.20 -9.63 10.86
C ILE A 13 -30.59 -9.21 11.33
N PHE A 14 -31.22 -9.99 12.22
CA PHE A 14 -32.53 -9.68 12.80
C PHE A 14 -32.48 -8.36 13.58
N ASP A 15 -31.50 -8.19 14.48
CA ASP A 15 -31.32 -6.96 15.24
C ASP A 15 -31.13 -5.73 14.36
N MET A 16 -30.40 -5.87 13.24
CA MET A 16 -30.21 -4.80 12.25
C MET A 16 -31.53 -4.44 11.55
N GLN A 17 -32.37 -5.42 11.22
CA GLN A 17 -33.67 -5.20 10.61
C GLN A 17 -34.64 -4.53 11.57
N GLU A 18 -34.67 -4.94 12.84
CA GLU A 18 -35.55 -4.36 13.87
C GLU A 18 -35.15 -2.92 14.25
N THR A 19 -33.85 -2.63 14.26
CA THR A 19 -33.34 -1.31 14.65
C THR A 19 -33.20 -0.34 13.49
N GLU A 20 -33.36 -0.80 12.25
CA GLU A 20 -33.09 -0.06 11.01
C GLU A 20 -31.63 0.49 10.93
N ILE A 21 -30.73 0.00 11.80
CA ILE A 21 -29.35 0.44 11.85
C ILE A 21 -28.50 -0.55 11.04
N CYS A 22 -28.22 -0.20 9.79
CA CYS A 22 -27.37 -0.97 8.89
C CYS A 22 -25.93 -0.48 8.87
N HIS A 23 -25.07 -1.26 8.24
CA HIS A 23 -23.70 -0.82 7.92
C HIS A 23 -23.72 0.37 6.96
N ASN A 24 -22.59 1.10 6.91
CA ASN A 24 -22.40 2.13 5.89
C ASN A 24 -22.59 1.53 4.47
N PRO A 25 -23.13 2.33 3.51
CA PRO A 25 -23.35 1.85 2.15
C PRO A 25 -22.07 1.32 1.50
N TYR A 26 -22.12 0.13 0.94
CA TYR A 26 -20.99 -0.48 0.21
C TYR A 26 -20.47 0.42 -0.93
N ASP A 27 -21.35 1.20 -1.54
CA ASP A 27 -20.96 2.14 -2.59
C ASP A 27 -20.02 3.25 -2.06
N HIS A 28 -20.16 3.66 -0.81
CA HIS A 28 -19.20 4.57 -0.17
C HIS A 28 -17.79 3.96 -0.10
N GLU A 29 -17.67 2.72 0.37
CA GLU A 29 -16.39 2.01 0.41
C GLU A 29 -15.79 1.88 -1.00
N ARG A 30 -16.59 1.48 -1.98
CA ARG A 30 -16.16 1.40 -3.38
C ARG A 30 -15.61 2.72 -3.91
N ARG A 31 -16.31 3.84 -3.70
CA ARG A 31 -15.87 5.17 -4.14
C ARG A 31 -14.58 5.59 -3.46
N LYS A 32 -14.45 5.31 -2.15
CA LYS A 32 -13.26 5.60 -1.38
C LYS A 32 -12.05 4.82 -1.88
N LEU A 33 -12.18 3.51 -2.07
CA LEU A 33 -11.12 2.66 -2.61
C LEU A 33 -10.76 3.02 -4.05
N PHE A 34 -11.75 3.34 -4.88
CA PHE A 34 -11.50 3.82 -6.24
C PHE A 34 -10.73 5.16 -6.27
N SER A 35 -10.98 6.04 -5.31
CA SER A 35 -10.23 7.29 -5.16
C SER A 35 -8.74 7.03 -4.87
N ILE A 36 -8.43 6.01 -4.06
CA ILE A 36 -7.05 5.57 -3.81
C ILE A 36 -6.45 4.96 -5.07
N GLU A 37 -7.14 4.03 -5.69
CA GLU A 37 -6.73 3.35 -6.93
C GLU A 37 -6.48 4.33 -8.09
N SER A 38 -7.27 5.40 -8.17
CA SER A 38 -7.09 6.45 -9.18
C SER A 38 -6.04 7.50 -8.81
N GLY A 39 -5.63 7.59 -7.53
CA GLY A 39 -4.75 8.65 -7.01
C GLY A 39 -5.49 9.98 -6.85
N ASP A 40 -6.82 9.98 -6.76
CA ASP A 40 -7.63 11.20 -6.61
C ASP A 40 -7.79 11.59 -5.14
N LEU A 41 -6.80 12.33 -4.62
CA LEU A 41 -6.81 12.86 -3.26
C LEU A 41 -8.01 13.77 -2.97
N ARG A 42 -8.52 14.50 -3.98
CA ARG A 42 -9.65 15.42 -3.80
C ARG A 42 -10.92 14.61 -3.52
N GLN A 43 -11.17 13.58 -4.34
CA GLN A 43 -12.33 12.70 -4.16
C GLN A 43 -12.21 11.88 -2.88
N LEU A 44 -11.02 11.39 -2.53
CA LEU A 44 -10.78 10.66 -1.29
C LEU A 44 -11.17 11.49 -0.06
N ARG A 45 -10.66 12.73 0.05
CA ARG A 45 -11.01 13.67 1.13
C ARG A 45 -12.49 14.02 1.18
N ARG A 46 -13.16 14.03 0.02
CA ARG A 46 -14.61 14.20 -0.01
C ARG A 46 -15.32 13.00 0.62
N CYS A 47 -14.95 11.78 0.24
CA CYS A 47 -15.50 10.55 0.82
C CYS A 47 -15.25 10.47 2.34
N GLN A 48 -14.06 10.85 2.82
CA GLN A 48 -13.73 10.84 4.27
C GLN A 48 -14.60 11.81 5.09
N ARG A 49 -15.11 12.89 4.48
CA ARG A 49 -16.00 13.87 5.14
C ARG A 49 -17.47 13.53 5.04
N GLU A 50 -17.85 12.57 4.21
CA GLU A 50 -19.25 12.14 4.09
C GLU A 50 -19.71 11.51 5.40
N LYS A 51 -20.89 11.91 5.87
CA LYS A 51 -21.53 11.34 7.05
C LYS A 51 -22.63 10.39 6.63
N TYR A 52 -22.68 9.24 7.26
CA TYR A 52 -23.71 8.22 7.03
C TYR A 52 -24.43 7.93 8.34
N GLU A 53 -25.72 7.59 8.25
CA GLU A 53 -26.51 7.13 9.38
C GLU A 53 -26.14 5.69 9.80
N GLY A 54 -25.49 4.95 8.90
CA GLY A 54 -24.99 3.61 9.16
C GLY A 54 -23.87 3.58 10.22
N LYS A 55 -23.68 2.41 10.81
CA LYS A 55 -22.61 2.17 11.79
C LYS A 55 -21.52 1.32 11.20
N LEU A 56 -20.29 1.59 11.62
CA LEU A 56 -19.20 0.64 11.42
C LEU A 56 -19.50 -0.62 12.24
N GLY A 57 -19.24 -1.79 11.65
CA GLY A 57 -19.41 -3.07 12.32
C GLY A 57 -18.57 -3.15 13.60
N ARG A 58 -19.09 -3.82 14.63
CA ARG A 58 -18.33 -4.10 15.84
C ARG A 58 -17.54 -5.41 15.64
N VAL A 59 -16.23 -5.31 15.72
CA VAL A 59 -15.28 -6.41 15.44
C VAL A 59 -14.42 -6.78 16.66
N ALA A 60 -14.64 -6.12 17.82
CA ALA A 60 -14.07 -6.46 19.11
C ALA A 60 -14.96 -5.95 20.26
N ASP A 61 -14.85 -6.59 21.44
CA ASP A 61 -15.65 -6.23 22.62
C ASP A 61 -15.14 -4.94 23.28
N GLU A 62 -13.82 -4.74 23.31
CA GLU A 62 -13.21 -3.53 23.82
C GLU A 62 -13.18 -2.46 22.74
N ASP A 63 -13.61 -1.25 23.09
CA ASP A 63 -13.75 -0.15 22.15
C ASP A 63 -12.43 0.26 21.47
N LEU A 64 -11.34 0.38 22.25
CA LEU A 64 -10.05 0.74 21.68
C LEU A 64 -9.55 -0.33 20.71
N ARG A 65 -9.74 -1.60 21.06
CA ARG A 65 -9.41 -2.73 20.20
C ARG A 65 -10.26 -2.77 18.93
N ASN A 66 -11.54 -2.44 19.08
CA ASN A 66 -12.45 -2.31 17.94
C ASN A 66 -11.97 -1.25 16.95
N ASP A 67 -11.61 -0.06 17.42
CA ASP A 67 -11.15 1.03 16.57
C ASP A 67 -9.81 0.69 15.87
N LYS A 68 -8.90 0.00 16.57
CA LYS A 68 -7.67 -0.53 15.96
C LYS A 68 -7.97 -1.55 14.86
N ASN A 69 -8.86 -2.50 15.12
CA ASN A 69 -9.23 -3.51 14.13
C ASN A 69 -9.85 -2.88 12.88
N ILE A 70 -10.71 -1.87 13.04
CA ILE A 70 -11.29 -1.12 11.92
C ILE A 70 -10.20 -0.40 11.13
N ALA A 71 -9.26 0.27 11.81
CA ALA A 71 -8.14 0.95 11.14
C ALA A 71 -7.26 -0.04 10.36
N ILE A 72 -6.97 -1.22 10.92
CA ILE A 72 -6.22 -2.30 10.25
C ILE A 72 -6.95 -2.76 8.98
N ILE A 73 -8.27 -2.96 9.03
CA ILE A 73 -9.07 -3.34 7.87
C ILE A 73 -8.99 -2.24 6.79
N VAL A 74 -9.16 -0.97 7.17
CA VAL A 74 -9.07 0.18 6.26
C VAL A 74 -7.71 0.25 5.59
N ILE A 75 -6.61 0.17 6.34
CA ILE A 75 -5.23 0.20 5.82
C ILE A 75 -5.00 -0.97 4.85
N THR A 76 -5.48 -2.16 5.21
CA THR A 76 -5.35 -3.36 4.38
C THR A 76 -6.07 -3.18 3.04
N LEU A 77 -7.31 -2.71 3.05
CA LEU A 77 -8.08 -2.46 1.83
C LEU A 77 -7.44 -1.36 0.98
N ALA A 78 -6.97 -0.27 1.61
CA ALA A 78 -6.29 0.83 0.95
C ALA A 78 -5.01 0.37 0.24
N SER A 79 -4.19 -0.50 0.88
CA SER A 79 -2.99 -1.06 0.26
C SER A 79 -3.32 -1.87 -1.00
N ARG A 80 -4.41 -2.65 -1.00
CA ARG A 80 -4.84 -3.42 -2.18
C ARG A 80 -5.37 -2.51 -3.30
N ALA A 81 -6.07 -1.42 -2.95
CA ALA A 81 -6.47 -0.42 -3.92
C ALA A 81 -5.25 0.28 -4.54
N ALA A 82 -4.23 0.60 -3.74
CA ALA A 82 -3.00 1.21 -4.21
C ALA A 82 -2.22 0.30 -5.18
N ILE A 83 -2.16 -1.01 -4.91
CA ILE A 83 -1.57 -1.99 -5.84
C ILE A 83 -2.30 -1.97 -7.19
N ARG A 84 -3.65 -2.00 -7.19
CA ARG A 84 -4.42 -1.88 -8.44
C ARG A 84 -4.18 -0.55 -9.13
N GLY A 85 -3.86 0.50 -8.36
CA GLY A 85 -3.51 1.83 -8.86
C GLY A 85 -2.10 1.94 -9.47
N GLY A 86 -1.27 0.89 -9.35
CA GLY A 86 0.06 0.81 -9.98
C GLY A 86 1.25 0.94 -9.04
N ILE A 87 1.04 0.92 -7.71
CA ILE A 87 2.15 0.79 -6.76
C ILE A 87 2.65 -0.67 -6.75
N SER A 88 3.96 -0.88 -6.61
CA SER A 88 4.48 -2.25 -6.47
C SER A 88 3.89 -2.93 -5.24
N PRO A 89 3.55 -4.23 -5.32
CA PRO A 89 3.00 -4.97 -4.18
C PRO A 89 3.88 -4.90 -2.94
N GLU A 90 5.19 -5.02 -3.11
CA GLU A 90 6.15 -5.01 -2.00
C GLU A 90 6.16 -3.66 -1.26
N LEU A 91 6.15 -2.55 -2.00
CA LEU A 91 6.05 -1.22 -1.39
C LEU A 91 4.73 -1.05 -0.63
N ALA A 92 3.61 -1.45 -1.24
CA ALA A 92 2.29 -1.33 -0.62
C ALA A 92 2.16 -2.18 0.65
N PHE A 93 2.75 -3.40 0.68
CA PHE A 93 2.77 -4.25 1.86
C PHE A 93 3.65 -3.65 2.96
N THR A 94 4.87 -3.22 2.62
CA THR A 94 5.78 -2.58 3.58
C THR A 94 5.16 -1.34 4.22
N MET A 95 4.47 -0.50 3.42
CA MET A 95 3.73 0.65 3.95
C MET A 95 2.62 0.20 4.91
N ALA A 96 1.79 -0.79 4.51
CA ALA A 96 0.69 -1.29 5.34
C ALA A 96 1.21 -1.85 6.66
N ASP A 97 2.27 -2.66 6.66
CA ASP A 97 2.86 -3.24 7.86
C ASP A 97 3.31 -2.15 8.85
N ASN A 98 4.01 -1.12 8.36
CA ASN A 98 4.45 0.00 9.19
C ASN A 98 3.27 0.80 9.75
N TYR A 99 2.24 1.07 8.95
CA TYR A 99 1.06 1.82 9.39
C TYR A 99 0.25 1.03 10.42
N ILE A 100 0.09 -0.29 10.24
CA ILE A 100 -0.58 -1.16 11.20
C ILE A 100 0.19 -1.19 12.53
N CYS A 101 1.52 -1.33 12.48
CA CYS A 101 2.36 -1.27 13.67
C CYS A 101 2.24 0.07 14.40
N ASP A 102 2.11 1.18 13.67
CA ASP A 102 1.90 2.49 14.28
C ASP A 102 0.51 2.62 14.91
N ILE A 103 -0.55 2.13 14.26
CA ILE A 103 -1.90 2.06 14.84
C ILE A 103 -1.92 1.24 16.14
N GLU A 104 -1.22 0.11 16.18
CA GLU A 104 -1.16 -0.73 17.39
C GLU A 104 -0.56 0.00 18.60
N ARG A 105 0.35 0.94 18.40
CA ARG A 105 0.96 1.74 19.47
C ARG A 105 0.03 2.84 20.01
N GLN A 106 -1.02 3.22 19.28
CA GLN A 106 -1.94 4.29 19.67
C GLN A 106 -2.85 3.86 20.81
N LYS A 107 -3.19 4.82 21.68
CA LYS A 107 -4.09 4.63 22.82
C LYS A 107 -5.31 5.56 22.77
N ASP A 108 -5.36 6.49 21.85
CA ASP A 108 -6.45 7.45 21.65
C ASP A 108 -7.21 7.13 20.37
N LYS A 109 -8.52 6.92 20.50
CA LYS A 109 -9.44 6.60 19.42
C LYS A 109 -9.46 7.66 18.31
N LYS A 110 -9.40 8.96 18.70
CA LYS A 110 -9.40 10.07 17.74
C LYS A 110 -8.10 10.09 16.92
N VAL A 111 -6.99 9.76 17.57
CA VAL A 111 -5.68 9.64 16.90
C VAL A 111 -5.69 8.47 15.92
N ILE A 112 -6.27 7.32 16.32
CA ILE A 112 -6.39 6.13 15.45
C ILE A 112 -7.17 6.47 14.19
N ALA A 113 -8.37 7.06 14.33
CA ALA A 113 -9.21 7.42 13.19
C ALA A 113 -8.50 8.40 12.25
N LYS A 114 -7.89 9.45 12.80
CA LYS A 114 -7.16 10.46 12.01
C LYS A 114 -5.96 9.84 11.26
N LYS A 115 -5.19 8.99 11.93
CA LYS A 115 -4.05 8.29 11.29
C LYS A 115 -4.49 7.35 10.17
N ALA A 116 -5.60 6.63 10.34
CA ALA A 116 -6.14 5.78 9.29
C ALA A 116 -6.48 6.60 8.03
N GLU A 117 -7.11 7.78 8.18
CA GLU A 117 -7.37 8.70 7.08
C GLU A 117 -6.09 9.22 6.42
N GLU A 118 -5.09 9.62 7.23
CA GLU A 118 -3.77 10.08 6.73
C GLU A 118 -3.06 8.98 5.92
N TYR A 119 -3.14 7.71 6.34
CA TYR A 119 -2.54 6.58 5.64
C TYR A 119 -3.26 6.24 4.33
N GLU A 120 -4.59 6.38 4.28
CA GLU A 120 -5.33 6.30 3.02
C GLU A 120 -4.89 7.39 2.04
N GLU A 121 -4.71 8.63 2.52
CA GLU A 121 -4.21 9.73 1.69
C GLU A 121 -2.78 9.47 1.19
N GLU A 122 -1.93 8.87 2.01
CA GLU A 122 -0.57 8.54 1.60
C GLU A 122 -0.55 7.48 0.51
N PHE A 123 -1.36 6.41 0.61
CA PHE A 123 -1.53 5.46 -0.47
C PHE A 123 -2.01 6.12 -1.77
N ALA A 124 -3.01 6.99 -1.70
CA ALA A 124 -3.50 7.73 -2.86
C ALA A 124 -2.43 8.65 -3.47
N ARG A 125 -1.58 9.28 -2.63
CA ARG A 125 -0.47 10.13 -3.08
C ARG A 125 0.58 9.31 -3.83
N GLN A 126 0.95 8.15 -3.31
CA GLN A 126 1.88 7.25 -3.98
C GLN A 126 1.36 6.78 -5.34
N VAL A 127 0.07 6.45 -5.43
CA VAL A 127 -0.57 6.13 -6.72
C VAL A 127 -0.55 7.32 -7.68
N MET A 128 -0.88 8.52 -7.20
CA MET A 128 -0.85 9.73 -8.02
C MET A 128 0.57 9.99 -8.56
N GLU A 129 1.60 9.77 -7.76
CA GLU A 129 3.00 9.93 -8.18
C GLU A 129 3.41 8.85 -9.19
N ALA A 130 3.05 7.59 -8.94
CA ALA A 130 3.30 6.50 -9.88
C ALA A 130 2.65 6.75 -11.25
N LYS A 131 1.43 7.31 -11.28
CA LYS A 131 0.71 7.65 -12.53
C LYS A 131 1.27 8.86 -13.28
N LYS A 132 2.07 9.71 -12.64
CA LYS A 132 2.78 10.79 -13.34
C LYS A 132 3.96 10.27 -14.17
N SER A 133 4.44 9.06 -13.90
CA SER A 133 5.39 8.38 -14.77
C SER A 133 4.69 7.96 -16.08
N PRO A 134 5.34 8.11 -17.26
CA PRO A 134 4.73 7.72 -18.53
C PRO A 134 4.39 6.24 -18.54
N GLU A 135 3.43 5.87 -19.40
CA GLU A 135 2.85 4.52 -19.58
C GLU A 135 3.72 3.36 -19.07
N THR A 136 3.24 2.66 -18.04
CA THR A 136 3.97 1.52 -17.48
C THR A 136 3.89 0.31 -18.41
N ASN A 137 4.99 -0.40 -18.59
CA ASN A 137 5.02 -1.65 -19.32
C ASN A 137 5.15 -2.82 -18.33
N HIS A 138 4.32 -3.85 -18.48
CA HIS A 138 4.32 -5.01 -17.58
C HIS A 138 5.71 -5.62 -17.35
N TYR A 139 6.52 -5.73 -18.37
CA TYR A 139 7.89 -6.28 -18.26
C TYR A 139 8.81 -5.32 -17.50
N VAL A 140 8.67 -4.02 -17.70
CA VAL A 140 9.42 -3.00 -16.95
C VAL A 140 9.03 -3.03 -15.47
N GLU A 141 7.74 -3.10 -15.16
CA GLU A 141 7.28 -3.19 -13.77
C GLU A 141 7.75 -4.48 -13.09
N LYS A 142 7.69 -5.61 -13.78
CA LYS A 142 8.22 -6.88 -13.26
C LYS A 142 9.72 -6.82 -12.99
N ALA A 143 10.48 -6.19 -13.86
CA ALA A 143 11.90 -5.96 -13.67
C ALA A 143 12.18 -5.02 -12.48
N LYS A 144 11.42 -3.94 -12.35
CA LYS A 144 11.53 -3.00 -11.20
C LYS A 144 11.23 -3.68 -9.88
N ASP A 145 10.21 -4.51 -9.82
CA ASP A 145 9.85 -5.28 -8.61
C ASP A 145 10.97 -6.25 -8.22
N TYR A 146 11.56 -6.97 -9.19
CA TYR A 146 12.73 -7.82 -8.95
C TYR A 146 13.94 -7.01 -8.47
N ILE A 147 14.27 -5.91 -9.14
CA ILE A 147 15.38 -5.01 -8.75
C ILE A 147 15.18 -4.50 -7.32
N TYR A 148 13.97 -4.08 -6.95
CA TYR A 148 13.66 -3.59 -5.62
C TYR A 148 13.92 -4.66 -4.55
N LYS A 149 13.46 -5.88 -4.76
CA LYS A 149 13.65 -7.01 -3.83
C LYS A 149 15.10 -7.44 -3.65
N HIS A 150 15.92 -7.25 -4.65
CA HIS A 150 17.30 -7.72 -4.69
C HIS A 150 18.34 -6.59 -4.80
N LEU A 151 17.97 -5.36 -4.44
CA LEU A 151 18.77 -4.16 -4.73
C LEU A 151 20.19 -4.20 -4.14
N HIS A 152 20.38 -4.89 -3.01
CA HIS A 152 21.67 -5.08 -2.37
C HIS A 152 22.66 -5.93 -3.23
N ASN A 153 22.15 -6.89 -3.99
CA ASN A 153 22.95 -7.81 -4.81
C ASN A 153 22.20 -8.17 -6.10
N VAL A 154 21.80 -7.16 -6.88
CA VAL A 154 21.05 -7.38 -8.09
C VAL A 154 21.96 -7.94 -9.21
N ASP A 155 21.55 -9.09 -9.74
CA ASP A 155 22.15 -9.70 -10.94
C ASP A 155 21.28 -9.37 -12.16
N ILE A 156 21.86 -8.70 -13.14
CA ILE A 156 21.15 -8.26 -14.34
C ILE A 156 20.67 -9.43 -15.21
N HIS A 157 21.38 -10.55 -15.21
CA HIS A 157 20.95 -11.76 -15.94
C HIS A 157 19.69 -12.34 -15.33
N ARG A 158 19.57 -12.32 -13.99
CA ARG A 158 18.34 -12.75 -13.30
C ARG A 158 17.17 -11.80 -13.52
N VAL A 159 17.42 -10.50 -13.72
CA VAL A 159 16.35 -9.57 -14.14
C VAL A 159 15.76 -10.00 -15.48
N TRP A 160 16.60 -10.46 -16.42
CA TRP A 160 16.11 -10.95 -17.72
C TRP A 160 15.33 -12.26 -17.59
N GLU A 161 15.87 -13.21 -16.84
CA GLU A 161 15.21 -14.49 -16.57
C GLU A 161 13.83 -14.27 -15.91
N GLU A 162 13.76 -13.41 -14.90
CA GLU A 162 12.52 -13.11 -14.19
C GLU A 162 11.47 -12.48 -15.10
N THR A 163 11.87 -11.56 -16.00
CA THR A 163 10.92 -10.95 -16.94
C THR A 163 10.46 -11.90 -18.03
N GLY A 164 11.24 -12.92 -18.35
CA GLY A 164 10.95 -13.90 -19.41
C GLY A 164 11.11 -13.35 -20.83
N ILE A 165 11.80 -12.19 -21.00
CA ILE A 165 12.07 -11.60 -22.31
C ILE A 165 13.58 -11.39 -22.52
N ASN A 166 13.97 -11.24 -23.78
CA ASN A 166 15.35 -10.97 -24.16
C ASN A 166 15.84 -9.65 -23.55
N GLY A 167 17.09 -9.64 -23.05
CA GLY A 167 17.71 -8.49 -22.40
C GLY A 167 17.76 -7.24 -23.27
N ASP A 168 18.05 -7.37 -24.57
CA ASP A 168 18.05 -6.23 -25.50
C ASP A 168 16.67 -5.60 -25.67
N TYR A 169 15.63 -6.43 -25.63
CA TYR A 169 14.25 -5.93 -25.68
C TYR A 169 13.87 -5.23 -24.38
N LEU A 170 14.25 -5.80 -23.24
CA LEU A 170 14.03 -5.16 -21.93
C LEU A 170 14.79 -3.81 -21.85
N CYS A 171 16.03 -3.73 -22.30
CA CYS A 171 16.80 -2.48 -22.34
C CYS A 171 16.11 -1.40 -23.19
N ARG A 172 15.53 -1.77 -24.34
CA ARG A 172 14.74 -0.83 -25.16
C ARG A 172 13.47 -0.37 -24.44
N LEU A 173 12.79 -1.25 -23.72
CA LEU A 173 11.63 -0.90 -22.91
C LEU A 173 12.02 0.05 -21.77
N PHE A 174 13.09 -0.23 -21.04
CA PHE A 174 13.61 0.67 -19.99
C PHE A 174 13.97 2.05 -20.54
N GLN A 175 14.64 2.11 -21.69
CA GLN A 175 14.94 3.39 -22.33
C GLN A 175 13.67 4.14 -22.73
N LYS A 176 12.64 3.44 -23.20
CA LYS A 176 11.36 4.04 -23.59
C LYS A 176 10.54 4.53 -22.39
N TYR A 177 10.45 3.72 -21.33
CA TYR A 177 9.52 3.97 -20.21
C TYR A 177 10.17 4.65 -19.02
N GLU A 178 11.47 4.39 -18.75
CA GLU A 178 12.23 4.98 -17.62
C GLU A 178 13.26 6.05 -18.07
N GLY A 179 13.45 6.21 -19.39
CA GLY A 179 14.40 7.18 -19.95
C GLY A 179 15.87 6.84 -19.69
N CYS A 180 16.17 5.61 -19.27
CA CYS A 180 17.55 5.18 -18.96
C CYS A 180 17.73 3.67 -19.15
N SER A 181 19.01 3.19 -19.13
CA SER A 181 19.29 1.75 -19.14
C SER A 181 18.94 1.10 -17.80
N VAL A 182 18.82 -0.24 -17.80
CA VAL A 182 18.56 -1.05 -16.58
C VAL A 182 19.64 -0.80 -15.53
N GLU A 183 20.92 -0.79 -15.92
CA GLU A 183 22.04 -0.55 -15.01
C GLU A 183 22.00 0.85 -14.41
N LYS A 184 21.66 1.85 -15.20
CA LYS A 184 21.51 3.23 -14.71
C LYS A 184 20.33 3.35 -13.75
N TYR A 185 19.24 2.62 -14.01
CA TYR A 185 18.10 2.54 -13.11
C TYR A 185 18.50 1.90 -11.77
N ILE A 186 19.17 0.73 -11.79
CA ILE A 186 19.68 0.06 -10.59
C ILE A 186 20.58 0.99 -9.76
N ARG A 187 21.52 1.67 -10.43
CA ARG A 187 22.41 2.64 -9.75
C ARG A 187 21.65 3.78 -9.11
N LYS A 188 20.62 4.31 -9.77
CA LYS A 188 19.76 5.37 -9.25
C LYS A 188 19.00 4.92 -8.00
N GLU A 189 18.44 3.72 -8.02
CA GLU A 189 17.72 3.15 -6.87
C GLU A 189 18.67 2.85 -5.70
N LYS A 190 19.87 2.31 -5.94
CA LYS A 190 20.91 2.14 -4.91
C LYS A 190 21.29 3.47 -4.25
N ILE A 191 21.51 4.53 -5.05
CA ILE A 191 21.83 5.87 -4.51
C ILE A 191 20.66 6.43 -3.68
N LYS A 192 19.43 6.21 -4.14
CA LYS A 192 18.23 6.63 -3.39
C LYS A 192 18.18 5.93 -2.04
N GLN A 193 18.32 4.61 -2.02
CA GLN A 193 18.32 3.83 -0.79
C GLN A 193 19.50 4.19 0.14
N ALA A 194 20.69 4.43 -0.41
CA ALA A 194 21.83 4.89 0.38
C ALA A 194 21.56 6.22 1.09
N LYS A 195 20.93 7.18 0.40
CA LYS A 195 20.52 8.47 1.00
C LYS A 195 19.49 8.27 2.12
N GLU A 196 18.51 7.40 1.92
CA GLU A 196 17.49 7.09 2.93
C GLU A 196 18.12 6.42 4.16
N LEU A 197 19.05 5.46 3.96
CA LEU A 197 19.77 4.83 5.07
C LEU A 197 20.66 5.83 5.84
N LEU A 198 21.35 6.74 5.14
CA LEU A 198 22.15 7.79 5.78
C LEU A 198 21.28 8.78 6.58
N GLN A 199 20.06 9.04 6.13
CA GLN A 199 19.19 10.02 6.77
C GLN A 199 18.38 9.43 7.94
N TYR A 200 17.98 8.16 7.85
CA TYR A 200 16.99 7.56 8.75
C TYR A 200 17.50 6.34 9.53
N SER A 201 18.79 5.98 9.38
CA SER A 201 19.38 4.87 10.11
C SER A 201 20.68 5.29 10.82
N ASN A 202 21.22 4.39 11.63
CA ASN A 202 22.51 4.59 12.32
C ASN A 202 23.69 3.90 11.62
N TYR A 203 23.48 3.40 10.40
CA TYR A 203 24.55 2.74 9.64
C TYR A 203 25.62 3.73 9.17
N GLN A 204 26.88 3.30 9.25
CA GLN A 204 28.00 4.07 8.73
C GLN A 204 28.04 4.00 7.19
N ILE A 205 28.63 5.00 6.57
CA ILE A 205 28.72 5.07 5.11
C ILE A 205 29.41 3.85 4.48
N GLN A 206 30.36 3.27 5.20
CA GLN A 206 31.08 2.08 4.77
C GLN A 206 30.16 0.85 4.78
N GLU A 207 29.38 0.65 5.84
CA GLU A 207 28.39 -0.43 5.96
C GLU A 207 27.32 -0.34 4.85
N ILE A 208 26.84 0.88 4.56
CA ILE A 208 25.88 1.12 3.48
C ILE A 208 26.50 0.80 2.11
N SER A 209 27.77 1.20 1.90
CA SER A 209 28.50 0.91 0.65
C SER A 209 28.67 -0.60 0.44
N GLU A 210 29.07 -1.33 1.47
CA GLU A 210 29.21 -2.79 1.43
C GLU A 210 27.86 -3.47 1.20
N TYR A 211 26.81 -3.08 1.95
CA TYR A 211 25.47 -3.64 1.82
C TYR A 211 24.89 -3.47 0.43
N LEU A 212 25.03 -2.29 -0.17
CA LEU A 212 24.51 -2.00 -1.51
C LEU A 212 25.47 -2.41 -2.63
N SER A 213 26.61 -3.05 -2.30
CA SER A 213 27.62 -3.50 -3.26
C SER A 213 28.04 -2.37 -4.21
N PHE A 214 28.39 -1.20 -3.64
CA PHE A 214 29.10 -0.16 -4.37
C PHE A 214 30.56 -0.54 -4.47
N SER A 215 31.07 -0.65 -5.70
CA SER A 215 32.48 -0.86 -6.02
C SER A 215 33.19 0.46 -6.29
#